data_b158c7441019f6c2329d813d33938a3f
#
_entry.id   b158c7441019f6c2329d813d33938a3f
#
_cell.length_a   1.000
_cell.length_b   1.000
_cell.length_c   1.000
_cell.angle_alpha   90.00
_cell.angle_beta   90.00
_cell.angle_gamma   90.00
#
_symmetry.space_group_name_H-M   'P 1'
#
loop_
_entity.id
_entity.type
_entity.pdbx_description
1 polymer ?
#
loop_
_entity_poly.entity_id
_entity_poly.type
_entity_poly.pdbx_seq_one_letter_code
_entity_poly.pdbx_strand_id
1 'polypeptide(L)'
;MSRDDGALAHAWAYFNLHAGQRITIFNYFVVFSGILTTGLAAAIQAPPRLATVGVALGLLLCLLSFLFWQLDRRTSFLIKHAEDAIKLQEPVGARLMTEEVVKTANAKKGEGLWTYGKVFRSIFLVMAIVGLAGAIVSGLRGSGKLSWEDPNPPRQLARPDFNGEPALVQSRPSEADVALPEVRTPERRANAER
;
A
#
# COMPACT_ATOMS: atom_id res chain seq x y z
N MET A 1 20.71 3.28 45.56
CA MET A 1 20.61 2.96 44.14
C MET A 1 21.95 2.38 43.73
N SER A 2 22.03 1.09 43.45
CA SER A 2 23.31 0.44 43.12
C SER A 2 23.77 0.90 41.74
N ARG A 3 25.05 0.79 41.43
CA ARG A 3 25.62 1.14 40.12
C ARG A 3 25.00 0.30 39.02
N ASP A 4 24.56 -0.91 39.34
CA ASP A 4 23.93 -1.86 38.44
C ASP A 4 22.48 -1.46 38.10
N ASP A 5 21.73 -0.87 39.06
CA ASP A 5 20.36 -0.39 38.82
C ASP A 5 20.36 0.75 37.78
N GLY A 6 21.38 1.63 37.80
CA GLY A 6 21.52 2.70 36.84
C GLY A 6 21.83 2.21 35.42
N ALA A 7 22.67 1.18 35.30
CA ALA A 7 23.01 0.62 34.00
C ALA A 7 21.83 -0.13 33.37
N LEU A 8 21.07 -0.88 34.16
CA LEU A 8 19.85 -1.55 33.68
C LEU A 8 18.78 -0.54 33.24
N ALA A 9 18.54 0.54 34.01
CA ALA A 9 17.60 1.61 33.65
C ALA A 9 18.01 2.30 32.35
N HIS A 10 19.31 2.52 32.15
CA HIS A 10 19.82 3.09 30.90
C HIS A 10 19.59 2.16 29.70
N ALA A 11 19.86 0.87 29.83
CA ALA A 11 19.64 -0.12 28.78
C ALA A 11 18.15 -0.23 28.40
N TRP A 12 17.24 -0.17 29.37
CA TRP A 12 15.79 -0.13 29.14
C TRP A 12 15.34 1.14 28.43
N ALA A 13 15.85 2.30 28.85
CA ALA A 13 15.52 3.57 28.17
C ALA A 13 15.98 3.55 26.71
N TYR A 14 17.18 3.03 26.44
CA TYR A 14 17.74 2.87 25.11
C TYR A 14 16.92 1.90 24.23
N PHE A 15 16.53 0.75 24.79
CA PHE A 15 15.67 -0.22 24.12
C PHE A 15 14.32 0.40 23.74
N ASN A 16 13.62 1.04 24.69
CA ASN A 16 12.31 1.64 24.46
C ASN A 16 12.37 2.74 23.41
N LEU A 17 13.42 3.57 23.42
CA LEU A 17 13.62 4.62 22.42
C LEU A 17 13.71 4.01 21.01
N HIS A 18 14.56 3.02 20.82
CA HIS A 18 14.76 2.44 19.48
C HIS A 18 13.61 1.54 19.04
N ALA A 19 12.94 0.85 19.94
CA ALA A 19 11.72 0.10 19.66
C ALA A 19 10.59 1.02 19.20
N GLY A 20 10.38 2.14 19.90
CA GLY A 20 9.42 3.16 19.51
C GLY A 20 9.74 3.82 18.16
N GLN A 21 11.01 4.18 17.93
CA GLN A 21 11.46 4.72 16.64
C GLN A 21 11.19 3.75 15.49
N ARG A 22 11.41 2.45 15.68
CA ARG A 22 11.18 1.43 14.65
C ARG A 22 9.74 1.39 14.19
N ILE A 23 8.78 1.41 15.13
CA ILE A 23 7.34 1.43 14.82
C ILE A 23 6.96 2.72 14.10
N THR A 24 7.48 3.85 14.55
CA THR A 24 7.23 5.15 13.93
C THR A 24 7.74 5.20 12.48
N ILE A 25 8.95 4.71 12.23
CA ILE A 25 9.54 4.60 10.89
C ILE A 25 8.67 3.72 9.98
N PHE A 26 8.19 2.59 10.49
CA PHE A 26 7.30 1.71 9.73
C PHE A 26 5.97 2.39 9.38
N ASN A 27 5.37 3.12 10.31
CA ASN A 27 4.14 3.87 10.06
C ASN A 27 4.33 4.92 8.94
N TYR A 28 5.43 5.67 8.97
CA TYR A 28 5.76 6.59 7.87
C TYR A 28 5.93 5.87 6.54
N PHE A 29 6.59 4.72 6.54
CA PHE A 29 6.72 3.92 5.32
C PHE A 29 5.35 3.54 4.75
N VAL A 30 4.42 3.06 5.58
CA VAL A 30 3.06 2.67 5.15
C VAL A 30 2.34 3.85 4.51
N VAL A 31 2.41 5.03 5.12
CA VAL A 31 1.78 6.25 4.58
C VAL A 31 2.38 6.63 3.23
N PHE A 32 3.71 6.76 3.16
CA PHE A 32 4.39 7.17 1.91
C PHE A 32 4.20 6.15 0.80
N SER A 33 4.31 4.85 1.09
CA SER A 33 4.11 3.80 0.10
C SER A 33 2.66 3.77 -0.40
N GLY A 34 1.67 4.03 0.45
CA GLY A 34 0.27 4.15 0.06
C GLY A 34 0.04 5.30 -0.93
N ILE A 35 0.58 6.49 -0.63
CA ILE A 35 0.48 7.67 -1.51
C ILE A 35 1.16 7.40 -2.87
N LEU A 36 2.39 6.86 -2.85
CA LEU A 36 3.13 6.56 -4.07
C LEU A 36 2.46 5.48 -4.93
N THR A 37 1.92 4.44 -4.30
CA THR A 37 1.21 3.37 -5.01
C THR A 37 -0.07 3.89 -5.65
N THR A 38 -0.82 4.75 -4.96
CA THR A 38 -2.02 5.39 -5.53
C THR A 38 -1.66 6.28 -6.72
N GLY A 39 -0.61 7.10 -6.59
CA GLY A 39 -0.12 7.92 -7.69
C GLY A 39 0.38 7.10 -8.87
N LEU A 40 1.09 5.99 -8.61
CA LEU A 40 1.55 5.05 -9.63
C LEU A 40 0.37 4.39 -10.37
N ALA A 41 -0.65 3.94 -9.64
CA ALA A 41 -1.85 3.36 -10.24
C ALA A 41 -2.60 4.36 -11.12
N ALA A 42 -2.71 5.63 -10.68
CA ALA A 42 -3.28 6.71 -11.48
C ALA A 42 -2.44 7.00 -12.74
N ALA A 43 -1.11 7.02 -12.63
CA ALA A 43 -0.22 7.25 -13.77
C ALA A 43 -0.28 6.10 -14.81
N ILE A 44 -0.47 4.86 -14.37
CA ILE A 44 -0.65 3.71 -15.26
C ILE A 44 -1.97 3.81 -16.04
N GLN A 45 -3.03 4.37 -15.45
CA GLN A 45 -4.33 4.53 -16.10
C GLN A 45 -4.40 5.81 -16.98
N ALA A 46 -3.50 6.74 -16.77
CA ALA A 46 -3.45 8.01 -17.48
C ALA A 46 -2.97 7.84 -18.95
N PRO A 47 -3.15 8.85 -19.82
CA PRO A 47 -2.64 8.82 -21.19
C PRO A 47 -1.13 8.53 -21.27
N PRO A 48 -0.62 7.93 -22.37
CA PRO A 48 0.79 7.53 -22.50
C PRO A 48 1.81 8.66 -22.29
N ARG A 49 1.42 9.92 -22.50
CA ARG A 49 2.25 11.10 -22.20
C ARG A 49 2.66 11.23 -20.73
N LEU A 50 1.90 10.61 -19.81
CA LEU A 50 2.21 10.58 -18.37
C LEU A 50 2.99 9.34 -17.94
N ALA A 51 3.38 8.48 -18.87
CA ALA A 51 4.15 7.27 -18.57
C ALA A 51 5.46 7.56 -17.84
N THR A 52 6.14 8.67 -18.16
CA THR A 52 7.37 9.09 -17.47
C THR A 52 7.14 9.38 -15.99
N VAL A 53 5.97 9.94 -15.64
CA VAL A 53 5.58 10.14 -14.23
C VAL A 53 5.40 8.79 -13.53
N GLY A 54 4.76 7.83 -14.18
CA GLY A 54 4.60 6.48 -13.65
C GLY A 54 5.95 5.78 -13.42
N VAL A 55 6.90 5.91 -14.37
CA VAL A 55 8.27 5.39 -14.18
C VAL A 55 8.94 6.05 -12.98
N ALA A 56 8.88 7.38 -12.87
CA ALA A 56 9.48 8.11 -11.76
C ALA A 56 8.90 7.71 -10.40
N LEU A 57 7.57 7.59 -10.30
CA LEU A 57 6.89 7.16 -9.07
C LEU A 57 7.24 5.72 -8.70
N GLY A 58 7.30 4.81 -9.67
CA GLY A 58 7.69 3.42 -9.44
C GLY A 58 9.12 3.29 -8.95
N LEU A 59 10.07 4.01 -9.56
CA LEU A 59 11.47 4.05 -9.12
C LEU A 59 11.60 4.70 -7.74
N LEU A 60 10.85 5.76 -7.46
CA LEU A 60 10.83 6.41 -6.15
C LEU A 60 10.31 5.46 -5.06
N LEU A 61 9.25 4.70 -5.34
CA LEU A 61 8.72 3.68 -4.41
C LEU A 61 9.75 2.58 -4.15
N CYS A 62 10.46 2.12 -5.18
CA CYS A 62 11.53 1.14 -5.05
C CYS A 62 12.68 1.67 -4.19
N LEU A 63 13.15 2.89 -4.45
CA LEU A 63 14.19 3.57 -3.69
C LEU A 63 13.77 3.76 -2.22
N LEU A 64 12.55 4.26 -1.99
CA LEU A 64 12.00 4.46 -0.65
C LEU A 64 11.99 3.13 0.13
N SER A 65 11.50 2.06 -0.48
CA SER A 65 11.46 0.72 0.12
C SER A 65 12.85 0.23 0.51
N PHE A 66 13.86 0.47 -0.34
CA PHE A 66 15.25 0.13 -0.05
C PHE A 66 15.82 0.95 1.12
N LEU A 67 15.56 2.26 1.15
CA LEU A 67 16.02 3.13 2.25
C LEU A 67 15.41 2.73 3.59
N PHE A 68 14.11 2.47 3.62
CA PHE A 68 13.43 2.03 4.85
C PHE A 68 13.90 0.63 5.29
N TRP A 69 14.19 -0.27 4.35
CA TRP A 69 14.79 -1.56 4.66
C TRP A 69 16.17 -1.41 5.31
N GLN A 70 17.02 -0.49 4.83
CA GLN A 70 18.32 -0.20 5.44
C GLN A 70 18.16 0.41 6.85
N LEU A 71 17.20 1.33 7.02
CA LEU A 71 16.88 1.92 8.31
C LEU A 71 16.42 0.85 9.33
N ASP A 72 15.53 -0.06 8.92
CA ASP A 72 15.08 -1.19 9.76
C ASP A 72 16.25 -2.08 10.18
N ARG A 73 17.17 -2.38 9.26
CA ARG A 73 18.36 -3.16 9.59
C ARG A 73 19.20 -2.51 10.69
N ARG A 74 19.44 -1.20 10.56
CA ARG A 74 20.21 -0.44 11.54
C ARG A 74 19.51 -0.41 12.90
N THR A 75 18.22 -0.08 12.92
CA THR A 75 17.44 -0.01 14.15
C THR A 75 17.32 -1.39 14.82
N SER A 76 17.11 -2.45 14.04
CA SER A 76 17.09 -3.83 14.55
C SER A 76 18.41 -4.24 15.19
N PHE A 77 19.54 -3.78 14.67
CA PHE A 77 20.86 -4.03 15.26
C PHE A 77 20.99 -3.34 16.63
N LEU A 78 20.57 -2.06 16.73
CA LEU A 78 20.62 -1.30 17.98
C LEU A 78 19.72 -1.90 19.06
N ILE A 79 18.52 -2.36 18.69
CA ILE A 79 17.60 -3.05 19.61
C ILE A 79 18.23 -4.33 20.16
N LYS A 80 18.83 -5.17 19.29
CA LYS A 80 19.49 -6.40 19.72
C LYS A 80 20.65 -6.13 20.67
N HIS A 81 21.42 -5.08 20.40
CA HIS A 81 22.50 -4.68 21.29
C HIS A 81 21.99 -4.30 22.69
N ALA A 82 20.87 -3.58 22.76
CA ALA A 82 20.22 -3.27 24.05
C ALA A 82 19.65 -4.53 24.73
N GLU A 83 19.01 -5.44 23.98
CA GLU A 83 18.52 -6.72 24.50
C GLU A 83 19.66 -7.55 25.13
N ASP A 84 20.83 -7.60 24.48
CA ASP A 84 21.99 -8.36 25.01
C ASP A 84 22.52 -7.72 26.28
N ALA A 85 22.54 -6.39 26.39
CA ALA A 85 22.94 -5.70 27.63
C ALA A 85 21.93 -5.95 28.77
N ILE A 86 20.63 -5.97 28.47
CA ILE A 86 19.57 -6.25 29.46
C ILE A 86 19.69 -7.71 29.97
N LYS A 87 19.89 -8.70 29.07
CA LYS A 87 20.04 -10.12 29.41
C LYS A 87 21.17 -10.37 30.42
N LEU A 88 22.28 -9.65 30.30
CA LEU A 88 23.40 -9.77 31.23
C LEU A 88 23.06 -9.34 32.66
N GLN A 89 22.03 -8.51 32.79
CA GLN A 89 21.63 -7.90 34.08
C GLN A 89 20.27 -8.42 34.58
N GLU A 90 19.62 -9.35 33.85
CA GLU A 90 18.34 -9.93 34.27
C GLU A 90 18.47 -10.67 35.60
N PRO A 91 17.65 -10.37 36.62
CA PRO A 91 17.65 -11.09 37.87
C PRO A 91 17.22 -12.54 37.68
N VAL A 92 17.79 -13.47 38.47
CA VAL A 92 17.57 -14.92 38.32
C VAL A 92 16.10 -15.33 38.35
N GLY A 93 15.22 -14.53 38.97
CA GLY A 93 13.78 -14.81 39.06
C GLY A 93 12.91 -14.19 37.95
N ALA A 94 13.48 -13.38 37.02
CA ALA A 94 12.72 -12.69 36.01
C ALA A 94 13.45 -12.64 34.66
N ARG A 95 13.93 -13.79 34.19
CA ARG A 95 14.72 -13.93 32.95
C ARG A 95 13.82 -13.98 31.66
N LEU A 96 12.96 -13.00 31.49
CA LEU A 96 11.98 -12.97 30.37
C LEU A 96 12.64 -12.97 29.00
N MET A 97 13.67 -12.15 28.80
CA MET A 97 14.36 -12.05 27.51
C MET A 97 15.25 -13.27 27.24
N THR A 98 15.89 -13.79 28.26
CA THR A 98 16.71 -15.01 28.17
C THR A 98 15.83 -16.22 27.81
N GLU A 99 14.67 -16.38 28.45
CA GLU A 99 13.74 -17.47 28.17
C GLU A 99 13.12 -17.37 26.76
N GLU A 100 12.78 -16.18 26.28
CA GLU A 100 12.25 -15.98 24.94
C GLU A 100 13.26 -16.42 23.87
N VAL A 101 14.53 -16.08 24.03
CA VAL A 101 15.60 -16.51 23.10
C VAL A 101 15.74 -18.04 23.10
N VAL A 102 15.73 -18.68 24.27
CA VAL A 102 15.82 -20.15 24.39
C VAL A 102 14.60 -20.82 23.74
N LYS A 103 13.40 -20.33 24.01
CA LYS A 103 12.15 -20.84 23.39
C LYS A 103 12.17 -20.69 21.88
N THR A 104 12.61 -19.53 21.36
CA THR A 104 12.69 -19.27 19.93
C THR A 104 13.76 -20.12 19.26
N ALA A 105 14.90 -20.35 19.91
CA ALA A 105 15.96 -21.21 19.38
C ALA A 105 15.57 -22.69 19.34
N ASN A 106 14.75 -23.13 20.30
CA ASN A 106 14.28 -24.52 20.41
C ASN A 106 13.00 -24.78 19.57
N ALA A 107 12.35 -23.74 19.05
CA ALA A 107 11.22 -23.91 18.14
C ALA A 107 11.68 -24.66 16.88
N LYS A 108 10.97 -25.74 16.53
CA LYS A 108 11.23 -26.49 15.32
C LYS A 108 11.17 -25.58 14.10
N LYS A 109 12.03 -25.83 13.13
CA LYS A 109 12.10 -25.09 11.86
C LYS A 109 10.75 -25.20 11.15
N GLY A 110 9.89 -24.20 11.23
CA GLY A 110 8.52 -24.20 10.71
C GLY A 110 7.44 -23.78 11.71
N GLU A 111 7.65 -23.96 13.02
CA GLU A 111 6.74 -23.51 14.08
C GLU A 111 7.14 -22.14 14.65
N GLY A 112 8.25 -21.57 14.18
CA GLY A 112 8.76 -20.28 14.66
C GLY A 112 7.81 -19.16 14.26
N LEU A 113 7.31 -18.43 15.25
CA LEU A 113 6.60 -17.18 15.06
C LEU A 113 7.44 -16.25 14.15
N TRP A 114 6.78 -15.68 13.14
CA TRP A 114 7.43 -14.68 12.30
C TRP A 114 7.86 -13.50 13.17
N THR A 115 9.16 -13.30 13.29
CA THR A 115 9.67 -12.15 14.04
C THR A 115 9.27 -10.85 13.33
N TYR A 116 8.93 -9.82 14.07
CA TYR A 116 8.60 -8.48 13.55
C TYR A 116 9.58 -8.01 12.46
N GLY A 117 10.88 -8.30 12.64
CA GLY A 117 11.89 -7.97 11.67
C GLY A 117 11.74 -8.67 10.31
N LYS A 118 11.28 -9.93 10.31
CA LYS A 118 10.99 -10.66 9.06
C LYS A 118 9.76 -10.08 8.36
N VAL A 119 8.70 -9.79 9.12
CA VAL A 119 7.46 -9.19 8.58
C VAL A 119 7.75 -7.84 7.92
N PHE A 120 8.43 -6.93 8.61
CA PHE A 120 8.75 -5.60 8.07
C PHE A 120 9.59 -5.70 6.79
N ARG A 121 10.62 -6.54 6.79
CA ARG A 121 11.47 -6.75 5.60
C ARG A 121 10.73 -7.35 4.43
N SER A 122 9.78 -8.26 4.68
CA SER A 122 8.93 -8.81 3.62
C SER A 122 8.05 -7.73 2.99
N ILE A 123 7.48 -6.82 3.80
CA ILE A 123 6.67 -5.72 3.31
C ILE A 123 7.51 -4.75 2.46
N PHE A 124 8.71 -4.37 2.91
CA PHE A 124 9.62 -3.53 2.13
C PHE A 124 9.98 -4.18 0.78
N LEU A 125 10.26 -5.49 0.78
CA LEU A 125 10.58 -6.22 -0.43
C LEU A 125 9.40 -6.26 -1.41
N VAL A 126 8.21 -6.56 -0.93
CA VAL A 126 6.98 -6.57 -1.74
C VAL A 126 6.75 -5.20 -2.37
N MET A 127 6.87 -4.12 -1.59
CA MET A 127 6.68 -2.77 -2.10
C MET A 127 7.77 -2.35 -3.10
N ALA A 128 9.00 -2.81 -2.92
CA ALA A 128 10.06 -2.60 -3.91
C ALA A 128 9.75 -3.30 -5.24
N ILE A 129 9.23 -4.54 -5.19
CA ILE A 129 8.80 -5.30 -6.38
C ILE A 129 7.62 -4.58 -7.06
N VAL A 130 6.63 -4.13 -6.31
CA VAL A 130 5.49 -3.35 -6.84
C VAL A 130 5.97 -2.08 -7.53
N GLY A 131 6.89 -1.34 -6.92
CA GLY A 131 7.48 -0.13 -7.51
C GLY A 131 8.20 -0.42 -8.81
N LEU A 132 9.04 -1.46 -8.83
CA LEU A 132 9.79 -1.87 -10.02
C LEU A 132 8.86 -2.35 -11.14
N ALA A 133 7.89 -3.19 -10.82
CA ALA A 133 6.88 -3.68 -11.78
C ALA A 133 6.08 -2.51 -12.38
N GLY A 134 5.63 -1.57 -11.54
CA GLY A 134 4.92 -0.38 -11.98
C GLY A 134 5.76 0.53 -12.87
N ALA A 135 7.06 0.71 -12.58
CA ALA A 135 7.97 1.44 -13.44
C ALA A 135 8.14 0.78 -14.81
N ILE A 136 8.29 -0.55 -14.84
CA ILE A 136 8.40 -1.32 -16.09
C ILE A 136 7.12 -1.20 -16.92
N VAL A 137 5.95 -1.43 -16.32
CA VAL A 137 4.65 -1.31 -17.00
C VAL A 137 4.45 0.08 -17.58
N SER A 138 4.75 1.13 -16.79
CA SER A 138 4.67 2.52 -17.26
C SER A 138 5.63 2.79 -18.42
N GLY A 139 6.86 2.29 -18.35
CA GLY A 139 7.86 2.43 -19.41
C GLY A 139 7.47 1.73 -20.70
N LEU A 140 6.94 0.50 -20.63
CA LEU A 140 6.44 -0.25 -21.79
C LEU A 140 5.25 0.45 -22.44
N ARG A 141 4.38 1.06 -21.64
CA ARG A 141 3.25 1.84 -22.13
C ARG A 141 3.70 3.13 -22.83
N GLY A 142 4.66 3.85 -22.25
CA GLY A 142 5.24 5.05 -22.84
C GLY A 142 5.96 4.79 -24.15
N SER A 143 6.54 3.60 -24.32
CA SER A 143 7.18 3.16 -25.57
C SER A 143 6.23 2.61 -26.63
N GLY A 144 4.92 2.61 -26.36
CA GLY A 144 3.91 2.06 -27.28
C GLY A 144 3.89 0.54 -27.40
N LYS A 145 4.72 -0.20 -26.61
CA LYS A 145 4.74 -1.66 -26.63
C LYS A 145 3.57 -2.29 -25.88
N LEU A 146 2.92 -1.54 -25.03
CA LEU A 146 1.74 -1.95 -24.27
C LEU A 146 0.64 -0.92 -24.51
N SER A 147 -0.32 -1.26 -25.38
CA SER A 147 -1.55 -0.48 -25.59
C SER A 147 -2.71 -1.25 -24.97
N TRP A 148 -3.42 -0.61 -24.04
CA TRP A 148 -4.75 -1.06 -23.64
C TRP A 148 -5.71 -0.51 -24.67
N GLU A 149 -6.26 -1.37 -25.51
CA GLU A 149 -7.34 -0.98 -26.41
C GLU A 149 -8.52 -0.57 -25.53
N ASP A 150 -8.92 0.70 -25.63
CA ASP A 150 -10.06 1.21 -24.89
C ASP A 150 -11.30 0.49 -25.45
N PRO A 151 -12.02 -0.36 -24.66
CA PRO A 151 -13.15 -1.11 -25.16
C PRO A 151 -14.29 -0.20 -25.64
N ASN A 152 -14.23 1.09 -25.35
CA ASN A 152 -15.14 2.12 -25.84
C ASN A 152 -14.31 3.32 -26.33
N PRO A 153 -13.78 3.27 -27.56
CA PRO A 153 -13.17 4.46 -28.14
C PRO A 153 -14.22 5.59 -28.09
N PRO A 154 -13.83 6.82 -27.67
CA PRO A 154 -14.77 7.93 -27.63
C PRO A 154 -15.39 8.02 -29.01
N ARG A 155 -16.74 7.87 -29.10
CA ARG A 155 -17.46 8.08 -30.34
C ARG A 155 -17.00 9.43 -30.85
N GLN A 156 -16.25 9.44 -31.94
CA GLN A 156 -15.94 10.66 -32.64
C GLN A 156 -17.32 11.23 -32.99
N LEU A 157 -17.75 12.23 -32.23
CA LEU A 157 -18.87 13.06 -32.61
C LEU A 157 -18.51 13.52 -34.03
N ALA A 158 -19.24 12.98 -35.00
CA ALA A 158 -19.04 13.34 -36.39
C ALA A 158 -18.96 14.87 -36.43
N ARG A 159 -17.81 15.38 -36.82
CA ARG A 159 -17.58 16.82 -36.96
C ARG A 159 -18.66 17.26 -37.94
N PRO A 160 -19.57 18.16 -37.60
CA PRO A 160 -20.55 18.62 -38.58
C PRO A 160 -19.75 19.21 -39.77
N ASP A 161 -19.88 18.58 -40.92
CA ASP A 161 -19.28 19.06 -42.13
C ASP A 161 -19.94 20.41 -42.46
N PHE A 162 -19.22 21.49 -42.18
CA PHE A 162 -19.62 22.87 -42.47
C PHE A 162 -19.61 23.18 -44.01
N ASN A 163 -19.51 22.17 -44.87
CA ASN A 163 -19.57 22.32 -46.32
C ASN A 163 -21.00 22.20 -46.83
N GLY A 164 -21.94 22.99 -46.27
CA GLY A 164 -23.11 23.51 -46.94
C GLY A 164 -24.05 22.58 -47.75
N GLU A 165 -23.95 21.25 -47.64
CA GLU A 165 -24.95 20.35 -48.22
C GLU A 165 -26.06 20.06 -47.20
N PRO A 166 -27.33 20.29 -47.53
CA PRO A 166 -28.43 20.00 -46.64
C PRO A 166 -28.52 18.47 -46.46
N ALA A 167 -28.16 18.00 -45.28
CA ALA A 167 -28.36 16.62 -44.87
C ALA A 167 -29.84 16.28 -45.04
N LEU A 168 -30.12 15.35 -45.95
CA LEU A 168 -31.43 14.73 -46.14
C LEU A 168 -31.94 14.28 -44.76
N VAL A 169 -33.03 14.89 -44.33
CA VAL A 169 -33.76 14.55 -43.11
C VAL A 169 -34.14 13.08 -43.18
N GLN A 170 -33.34 12.22 -42.57
CA GLN A 170 -33.77 10.87 -42.30
C GLN A 170 -34.93 10.93 -41.32
N SER A 171 -36.10 10.62 -41.86
CA SER A 171 -37.37 10.57 -41.17
C SER A 171 -37.28 9.78 -39.85
N ARG A 172 -37.54 10.51 -38.79
CA ARG A 172 -37.73 9.99 -37.43
C ARG A 172 -38.82 8.92 -37.44
N PRO A 173 -38.60 7.71 -36.90
CA PRO A 173 -39.71 6.78 -36.71
C PRO A 173 -40.76 7.42 -35.79
N SER A 174 -41.99 7.24 -36.17
CA SER A 174 -43.18 7.74 -35.49
C SER A 174 -43.22 7.39 -34.01
N GLU A 175 -43.49 8.41 -33.22
CA GLU A 175 -43.53 8.43 -31.76
C GLU A 175 -44.86 7.80 -31.20
N ALA A 176 -45.36 6.74 -31.85
CA ALA A 176 -46.71 6.21 -31.57
C ALA A 176 -46.75 4.92 -30.75
N ASP A 177 -45.60 4.41 -30.22
CA ASP A 177 -45.61 3.13 -29.50
C ASP A 177 -44.82 3.14 -28.18
N VAL A 178 -44.80 4.26 -27.45
CA VAL A 178 -44.35 4.25 -26.05
C VAL A 178 -45.56 4.23 -25.14
N ALA A 179 -46.07 3.03 -24.89
CA ALA A 179 -47.03 2.78 -23.81
C ALA A 179 -46.40 3.16 -22.46
N LEU A 180 -47.00 4.12 -21.80
CA LEU A 180 -46.66 4.54 -20.45
C LEU A 180 -46.87 3.36 -19.46
N PRO A 181 -45.90 2.99 -18.63
CA PRO A 181 -46.12 2.06 -17.57
C PRO A 181 -46.99 2.70 -16.48
N GLU A 182 -48.08 2.03 -16.19
CA GLU A 182 -49.08 2.32 -15.13
C GLU A 182 -48.40 2.49 -13.77
N VAL A 183 -48.46 3.68 -13.20
CA VAL A 183 -48.00 3.99 -11.83
C VAL A 183 -48.94 3.34 -10.84
N ARG A 184 -48.55 2.17 -10.33
CA ARG A 184 -49.18 1.57 -9.15
C ARG A 184 -48.75 2.33 -7.89
N THR A 185 -49.66 3.11 -7.36
CA THR A 185 -49.62 3.67 -6.00
C THR A 185 -49.63 2.54 -4.96
N PRO A 186 -48.68 2.48 -4.02
CA PRO A 186 -48.79 1.57 -2.90
C PRO A 186 -49.73 2.13 -1.87
N GLU A 187 -50.82 1.38 -1.63
CA GLU A 187 -51.78 1.57 -0.55
C GLU A 187 -51.07 1.59 0.81
N ARG A 188 -51.38 2.64 1.53
CA ARG A 188 -51.11 2.91 2.92
C ARG A 188 -51.83 1.85 3.81
N ARG A 189 -51.08 0.87 4.32
CA ARG A 189 -51.56 0.09 5.47
C ARG A 189 -51.06 0.76 6.75
N ALA A 190 -51.97 1.56 7.30
CA ALA A 190 -52.02 1.82 8.74
C ALA A 190 -52.74 0.66 9.40
N ASN A 191 -52.17 0.13 10.48
CA ASN A 191 -52.75 -0.47 11.65
C ASN A 191 -51.58 -1.03 12.46
N ALA A 192 -51.28 -0.46 13.62
CA ALA A 192 -52.02 -0.54 14.89
C ALA A 192 -51.69 -1.85 15.61
N GLU A 193 -51.27 -1.67 16.84
CA GLU A 193 -51.36 -2.60 18.01
C GLU A 193 -50.19 -3.62 18.15
N ARG A 194 -49.43 -3.50 19.12
CA ARG A 194 -49.36 -3.59 20.61
C ARG A 194 -47.90 -3.66 21.03
#